data_6da9df7b7ac56fe154c59afd567b78a6
#
_entry.id   6da9df7b7ac56fe154c59afd567b78a6
#
_cell.length_a   1.000
_cell.length_b   1.000
_cell.length_c   1.000
_cell.angle_alpha   90.00
_cell.angle_beta   90.00
_cell.angle_gamma   90.00
#
_symmetry.space_group_name_H-M   'P 1'
#
loop_
_entity.id
_entity.type
_entity.pdbx_description
1 polymer ?
#
loop_
_entity_poly.entity_id
_entity_poly.type
_entity_poly.pdbx_seq_one_letter_code
_entity_poly.pdbx_strand_id
1 'polypeptide(L)'
;MKKNKRIILKTAINENDSIDSIIQIFKASDWYERECYDLFGINFSNHHDLRRIMTDYNFEGHPLRKDFPLTGHTEVRYDDVEKKVVYEPVKLTQEYRDFDYTSPWEGMPKGIDDYKEQE
;
A
#
# COMPACT_ATOMS: atom_id res chain seq x y z
N MET A 1 23.49 8.48 -25.88
CA MET A 1 22.03 8.24 -26.05
C MET A 1 21.54 8.98 -27.29
N LYS A 2 21.02 8.27 -28.27
CA LYS A 2 20.55 8.91 -29.53
C LYS A 2 19.15 9.54 -29.42
N LYS A 3 18.32 9.15 -28.45
CA LYS A 3 16.97 9.71 -28.21
C LYS A 3 16.63 9.61 -26.72
N ASN A 4 16.26 10.72 -26.10
CA ASN A 4 15.76 10.74 -24.73
C ASN A 4 14.23 10.48 -24.76
N LYS A 5 13.83 9.21 -24.67
CA LYS A 5 12.44 8.81 -24.62
C LYS A 5 12.14 8.12 -23.29
N ARG A 6 11.05 8.53 -22.66
CA ARG A 6 10.51 7.87 -21.46
C ARG A 6 9.35 6.97 -21.89
N ILE A 7 9.38 5.73 -21.46
CA ILE A 7 8.32 4.75 -21.69
C ILE A 7 7.70 4.41 -20.34
N ILE A 8 6.38 4.46 -20.24
CA ILE A 8 5.62 4.09 -19.06
C ILE A 8 4.80 2.85 -19.44
N LEU A 9 5.00 1.76 -18.72
CA LEU A 9 4.19 0.55 -18.83
C LEU A 9 3.19 0.51 -17.68
N LYS A 10 1.94 0.18 -17.98
CA LYS A 10 0.88 0.01 -16.98
C LYS A 10 0.21 -1.33 -17.20
N THR A 11 -0.08 -2.03 -16.12
CA THR A 11 -0.85 -3.27 -16.13
C THR A 11 -1.91 -3.22 -15.05
N ALA A 12 -3.02 -3.91 -15.28
CA ALA A 12 -4.05 -4.16 -14.28
C ALA A 12 -4.02 -5.65 -13.93
N ILE A 13 -4.14 -5.95 -12.64
CA ILE A 13 -4.15 -7.32 -12.13
C ILE A 13 -5.28 -7.48 -11.12
N ASN A 14 -5.79 -8.70 -10.97
CA ASN A 14 -6.70 -9.03 -9.90
C ASN A 14 -5.92 -9.37 -8.62
N GLU A 15 -6.61 -9.45 -7.50
CA GLU A 15 -6.01 -9.66 -6.17
C GLU A 15 -5.14 -10.92 -6.06
N ASN A 16 -5.54 -11.99 -6.74
CA ASN A 16 -4.85 -13.28 -6.69
C ASN A 16 -3.90 -13.54 -7.87
N ASP A 17 -3.77 -12.56 -8.77
CA ASP A 17 -2.88 -12.68 -9.92
C ASP A 17 -1.44 -12.37 -9.52
N SER A 18 -0.50 -12.80 -10.36
CA SER A 18 0.91 -12.47 -10.22
C SER A 18 1.43 -11.78 -11.48
N ILE A 19 2.44 -10.95 -11.31
CA ILE A 19 3.14 -10.27 -12.40
C ILE A 19 4.51 -10.94 -12.57
N ASP A 20 4.99 -11.04 -13.79
CA ASP A 20 6.36 -11.52 -14.02
C ASP A 20 7.38 -10.52 -13.47
N SER A 21 8.34 -11.02 -12.72
CA SER A 21 9.47 -10.23 -12.22
C SER A 21 10.36 -9.73 -13.35
N ILE A 22 10.79 -8.48 -13.26
CA ILE A 22 11.72 -7.87 -14.21
C ILE A 22 13.18 -7.86 -13.71
N ILE A 23 13.47 -8.59 -12.64
CA ILE A 23 14.79 -8.64 -11.98
C ILE A 23 15.90 -9.09 -12.94
N GLN A 24 15.57 -9.92 -13.92
CA GLN A 24 16.53 -10.38 -14.92
C GLN A 24 16.99 -9.26 -15.83
N ILE A 25 16.15 -8.23 -16.03
CA ILE A 25 16.44 -7.08 -16.89
C ILE A 25 17.02 -5.94 -16.04
N PHE A 26 16.41 -5.69 -14.88
CA PHE A 26 16.79 -4.60 -13.98
C PHE A 26 17.04 -5.14 -12.59
N LYS A 27 18.29 -5.28 -12.20
CA LYS A 27 18.64 -5.80 -10.87
C LYS A 27 18.10 -4.97 -9.69
N ALA A 28 17.90 -3.66 -9.90
CA ALA A 28 17.33 -2.79 -8.89
C ALA A 28 15.84 -3.10 -8.60
N SER A 29 15.15 -3.80 -9.51
CA SER A 29 13.74 -4.16 -9.29
C SER A 29 13.54 -5.13 -8.13
N ASP A 30 14.56 -5.87 -7.71
CA ASP A 30 14.52 -6.79 -6.57
C ASP A 30 13.86 -6.14 -5.34
N TRP A 31 14.37 -5.01 -4.91
CA TRP A 31 13.86 -4.32 -3.73
C TRP A 31 12.52 -3.63 -3.98
N TYR A 32 12.31 -3.07 -5.17
CA TYR A 32 11.02 -2.46 -5.54
C TYR A 32 9.89 -3.48 -5.61
N GLU A 33 10.15 -4.67 -6.13
CA GLU A 33 9.17 -5.75 -6.18
C GLU A 33 8.85 -6.28 -4.77
N ARG A 34 9.85 -6.40 -3.90
CA ARG A 34 9.65 -6.74 -2.48
C ARG A 34 8.85 -5.67 -1.75
N GLU A 35 9.11 -4.39 -2.00
CA GLU A 35 8.32 -3.28 -1.45
C GLU A 35 6.86 -3.34 -1.90
N CYS A 36 6.62 -3.56 -3.20
CA CYS A 36 5.26 -3.73 -3.73
C CYS A 36 4.55 -4.94 -3.12
N TYR A 37 5.26 -6.05 -2.98
CA TYR A 37 4.72 -7.23 -2.32
C TYR A 37 4.37 -6.95 -0.86
N ASP A 38 5.26 -6.33 -0.11
CA ASP A 38 5.07 -6.07 1.31
C ASP A 38 3.91 -5.10 1.57
N LEU A 39 3.86 -3.98 0.85
CA LEU A 39 2.90 -2.91 1.11
C LEU A 39 1.53 -3.13 0.46
N PHE A 40 1.46 -3.81 -0.69
CA PHE A 40 0.23 -4.00 -1.47
C PHE A 40 -0.20 -5.45 -1.63
N GLY A 41 0.66 -6.43 -1.35
CA GLY A 41 0.38 -7.84 -1.55
C GLY A 41 0.47 -8.32 -2.99
N ILE A 42 1.18 -7.61 -3.86
CA ILE A 42 1.36 -7.99 -5.26
C ILE A 42 2.41 -9.10 -5.36
N ASN A 43 2.03 -10.24 -5.93
CA ASN A 43 2.93 -11.36 -6.14
C ASN A 43 3.72 -11.19 -7.45
N PHE A 44 5.02 -11.52 -7.40
CA PHE A 44 5.91 -11.49 -8.55
C PHE A 44 6.41 -12.90 -8.87
N SER A 45 6.00 -13.43 -10.04
CA SER A 45 6.48 -14.73 -10.53
C SER A 45 7.95 -14.65 -10.89
N ASN A 46 8.69 -15.73 -10.64
CA ASN A 46 10.12 -15.84 -10.94
C ASN A 46 11.03 -14.85 -10.16
N HIS A 47 10.52 -14.21 -9.11
CA HIS A 47 11.37 -13.49 -8.18
C HIS A 47 12.12 -14.49 -7.30
N HIS A 48 13.42 -14.31 -7.10
CA HIS A 48 14.26 -15.30 -6.41
C HIS A 48 14.09 -15.30 -4.88
N ASP A 49 13.68 -14.17 -4.29
CA ASP A 49 13.55 -13.99 -2.83
C ASP A 49 12.47 -12.95 -2.49
N LEU A 50 11.19 -13.30 -2.73
CA LEU A 50 10.05 -12.43 -2.48
C LEU A 50 9.65 -12.47 -1.00
N ARG A 51 10.30 -11.66 -0.19
CA ARG A 51 10.03 -11.52 1.25
C ARG A 51 9.78 -10.06 1.62
N ARG A 52 9.15 -9.84 2.76
CA ARG A 52 8.89 -8.48 3.27
C ARG A 52 10.18 -7.69 3.48
N ILE A 53 10.12 -6.37 3.32
CA ILE A 53 11.27 -5.47 3.42
C ILE A 53 10.98 -4.21 4.26
N MET A 54 9.73 -3.74 4.30
CA MET A 54 9.35 -2.48 4.95
C MET A 54 8.64 -2.67 6.29
N THR A 55 7.96 -3.82 6.48
CA THR A 55 7.20 -4.10 7.70
C THR A 55 7.96 -5.01 8.65
N ASP A 56 7.54 -5.05 9.91
CA ASP A 56 8.11 -5.94 10.92
C ASP A 56 7.92 -7.42 10.57
N TYR A 57 8.74 -8.30 11.17
CA TYR A 57 8.73 -9.74 10.87
C TYR A 57 7.39 -10.37 11.08
N ASN A 58 6.59 -10.17 11.96
CA ASN A 58 5.30 -10.79 12.18
C ASN A 58 4.13 -9.87 11.80
N PHE A 59 4.36 -8.91 10.91
CA PHE A 59 3.33 -8.00 10.47
C PHE A 59 2.28 -8.71 9.60
N GLU A 60 1.02 -8.59 9.96
CA GLU A 60 -0.11 -9.16 9.24
C GLU A 60 -0.80 -8.10 8.37
N GLY A 61 -1.09 -8.48 7.12
CA GLY A 61 -1.73 -7.60 6.13
C GLY A 61 -0.75 -6.78 5.28
N HIS A 62 -1.30 -5.90 4.48
CA HIS A 62 -0.58 -5.03 3.53
C HIS A 62 -1.02 -3.58 3.75
N PRO A 63 -0.18 -2.74 4.37
CA PRO A 63 -0.62 -1.47 4.97
C PRO A 63 -1.04 -0.40 3.98
N LEU A 64 -0.68 -0.49 2.71
CA LEU A 64 -1.11 0.47 1.68
C LEU A 64 -2.35 0.03 0.90
N ARG A 65 -2.92 -1.12 1.20
CA ARG A 65 -4.21 -1.52 0.63
C ARG A 65 -5.35 -0.69 1.25
N LYS A 66 -6.41 -0.48 0.49
CA LYS A 66 -7.57 0.30 0.95
C LYS A 66 -8.38 -0.39 2.05
N ASP A 67 -8.32 -1.71 2.12
CA ASP A 67 -8.95 -2.54 3.15
C ASP A 67 -8.17 -2.56 4.47
N PHE A 68 -6.93 -2.06 4.50
CA PHE A 68 -6.15 -1.96 5.72
C PHE A 68 -6.47 -0.65 6.46
N PRO A 69 -6.79 -0.70 7.77
CA PRO A 69 -7.15 0.50 8.53
C PRO A 69 -5.96 1.46 8.65
N LEU A 70 -6.22 2.76 8.48
CA LEU A 70 -5.18 3.80 8.57
C LEU A 70 -4.43 3.80 9.90
N THR A 71 -5.14 3.51 10.98
CA THR A 71 -4.58 3.45 12.35
C THR A 71 -3.80 2.16 12.65
N GLY A 72 -3.92 1.15 11.79
CA GLY A 72 -3.38 -0.19 12.04
C GLY A 72 -4.13 -0.94 13.16
N HIS A 73 -3.58 -2.07 13.56
CA HIS A 73 -4.15 -2.93 14.60
C HIS A 73 -3.33 -2.93 15.88
N THR A 74 -2.03 -2.73 15.75
CA THR A 74 -1.08 -2.75 16.86
C THR A 74 -0.20 -1.52 16.84
N GLU A 75 0.16 -1.04 18.01
CA GLU A 75 1.15 0.00 18.22
C GLU A 75 2.38 -0.54 18.94
N VAL A 76 3.48 0.14 18.77
CA VAL A 76 4.78 -0.26 19.31
C VAL A 76 5.23 0.81 20.29
N ARG A 77 5.56 0.39 21.50
CA ARG A 77 6.01 1.25 22.59
C ARG A 77 7.28 0.68 23.24
N TYR A 78 8.18 1.56 23.64
CA TYR A 78 9.27 1.17 24.52
C TYR A 78 8.81 1.15 25.98
N ASP A 79 9.00 0.03 26.65
CA ASP A 79 8.72 -0.11 28.06
C ASP A 79 10.00 0.14 28.88
N ASP A 80 10.00 1.21 29.68
CA ASP A 80 11.14 1.61 30.50
C ASP A 80 11.40 0.67 31.68
N VAL A 81 10.39 -0.05 32.13
CA VAL A 81 10.52 -1.00 33.25
C VAL A 81 11.14 -2.30 32.77
N GLU A 82 10.58 -2.83 31.68
CA GLU A 82 11.07 -4.09 31.09
C GLU A 82 12.27 -3.90 30.18
N LYS A 83 12.67 -2.64 29.88
CA LYS A 83 13.77 -2.28 28.98
C LYS A 83 13.68 -2.90 27.60
N LYS A 84 12.45 -3.07 27.07
CA LYS A 84 12.22 -3.68 25.76
C LYS A 84 11.08 -2.98 25.00
N VAL A 85 11.03 -3.26 23.69
CA VAL A 85 9.93 -2.87 22.84
C VAL A 85 8.77 -3.84 23.05
N VAL A 86 7.58 -3.30 23.31
CA VAL A 86 6.35 -4.07 23.48
C VAL A 86 5.33 -3.70 22.40
N TYR A 87 4.57 -4.70 21.98
CA TYR A 87 3.46 -4.55 21.04
C TYR A 87 2.15 -4.61 21.82
N GLU A 88 1.29 -3.65 21.58
CA GLU A 88 -0.01 -3.58 22.22
C GLU A 88 -1.09 -3.16 21.22
N PRO A 89 -2.38 -3.50 21.46
CA PRO A 89 -3.46 -3.04 20.60
C PRO A 89 -3.51 -1.51 20.54
N VAL A 90 -3.79 -0.97 19.35
CA VAL A 90 -3.90 0.47 19.14
C VAL A 90 -4.93 1.06 20.07
N LYS A 91 -4.52 2.06 20.85
CA LYS A 91 -5.38 2.84 21.75
C LYS A 91 -5.17 4.32 21.46
N LEU A 92 -6.04 4.89 20.64
CA LEU A 92 -5.96 6.29 20.28
C LEU A 92 -6.35 7.18 21.47
N THR A 93 -5.60 8.25 21.70
CA THR A 93 -5.93 9.29 22.69
C THR A 93 -7.15 10.11 22.25
N GLN A 94 -7.37 10.23 20.94
CA GLN A 94 -8.55 10.79 20.33
C GLN A 94 -9.13 9.77 19.38
N GLU A 95 -10.44 9.56 19.42
CA GLU A 95 -11.14 8.67 18.50
C GLU A 95 -10.85 9.09 17.04
N TYR A 96 -10.59 8.08 16.17
CA TYR A 96 -10.44 8.32 14.74
C TYR A 96 -11.75 8.86 14.18
N ARG A 97 -11.68 10.01 13.52
CA ARG A 97 -12.83 10.68 12.94
C ARG A 97 -12.93 10.36 11.46
N ASP A 98 -14.03 9.75 11.08
CA ASP A 98 -14.41 9.53 9.69
C ASP A 98 -15.44 10.58 9.30
N PHE A 99 -15.01 11.57 8.53
CA PHE A 99 -15.88 12.65 8.10
C PHE A 99 -16.45 12.35 6.73
N ASP A 100 -17.77 12.49 6.61
CA ASP A 100 -18.41 12.61 5.32
C ASP A 100 -18.19 14.05 4.79
N TYR A 101 -17.35 14.17 3.76
CA TYR A 101 -17.07 15.46 3.13
C TYR A 101 -18.09 15.82 2.04
N THR A 102 -19.20 15.12 1.93
CA THR A 102 -20.27 15.48 1.01
C THR A 102 -20.88 16.82 1.44
N SER A 103 -21.00 17.73 0.47
CA SER A 103 -21.66 19.01 0.72
C SER A 103 -23.17 18.82 0.83
N PRO A 104 -23.82 19.36 1.86
CA PRO A 104 -25.28 19.34 1.96
C PRO A 104 -25.99 20.33 1.00
N TRP A 105 -25.20 21.14 0.26
CA TRP A 105 -25.74 22.15 -0.65
C TRP A 105 -26.09 21.55 -2.00
N GLU A 106 -27.35 21.72 -2.42
CA GLU A 106 -27.77 21.40 -3.77
C GLU A 106 -27.03 22.30 -4.78
N GLY A 107 -26.49 21.71 -5.85
CA GLY A 107 -25.78 22.42 -6.92
C GLY A 107 -24.27 22.30 -6.90
N MET A 108 -23.66 21.62 -5.93
CA MET A 108 -22.29 21.17 -6.13
C MET A 108 -22.23 20.04 -7.15
N PRO A 109 -21.21 20.00 -8.03
CA PRO A 109 -21.02 18.90 -8.96
C PRO A 109 -20.94 17.60 -8.16
N LYS A 110 -21.89 16.70 -8.36
CA LYS A 110 -21.82 15.33 -7.89
C LYS A 110 -20.55 14.75 -8.52
N GLY A 111 -19.70 14.16 -7.78
CA GLY A 111 -18.33 13.76 -8.06
C GLY A 111 -17.93 13.43 -9.51
N ILE A 112 -16.66 13.18 -9.70
CA ILE A 112 -16.01 12.94 -11.02
C ILE A 112 -16.69 11.84 -11.87
N ASP A 113 -17.48 10.97 -11.25
CA ASP A 113 -18.18 9.87 -11.94
C ASP A 113 -19.34 10.35 -12.81
N ASP A 114 -19.94 11.50 -12.51
CA ASP A 114 -21.05 12.06 -13.29
C ASP A 114 -20.59 12.67 -14.64
N TYR A 115 -19.30 12.83 -14.86
CA TYR A 115 -18.74 13.33 -16.12
C TYR A 115 -18.50 12.24 -17.16
N LYS A 116 -18.61 10.95 -16.79
CA LYS A 116 -18.36 9.81 -17.70
C LYS A 116 -19.59 9.39 -18.49
N GLU A 117 -20.77 9.90 -18.15
CA GLU A 117 -22.04 9.57 -18.85
C GLU A 117 -22.40 10.56 -19.97
N GLN A 118 -21.52 11.53 -20.30
CA GLN A 118 -21.81 12.57 -21.31
C GLN A 118 -20.88 12.54 -22.53
N GLU A 119 -20.10 11.47 -22.72
CA GLU A 119 -19.32 11.25 -23.97
C GLU A 119 -19.93 10.16 -24.86
#